data_b97e6f0ae8c34f271f392d48537878d3
#
_entry.id   b97e6f0ae8c34f271f392d48537878d3
#
_cell.length_a   1.000
_cell.length_b   1.000
_cell.length_c   1.000
_cell.angle_alpha   90.00
_cell.angle_beta   90.00
_cell.angle_gamma   90.00
#
_symmetry.space_group_name_H-M   'P 1'
#
loop_
_entity.id
_entity.type
_entity.pdbx_description
1 polymer ?
#
loop_
_entity_poly.entity_id
_entity_poly.type
_entity_poly.pdbx_seq_one_letter_code
_entity_poly.pdbx_strand_id
1 'polypeptide(L)'
;MNKIKMIFIGLMASFSTILNAQDLPLPSPKAEVAQTVGLTDISVVYHRPGVKDRAIFGELVPYGKVWRTGANKATAITFNTPVKFAGQVVAAGSYSVFTVPGKKEWKVMLNEETELWGAGDYDASKNIVEFTVPIEKVPHTESFLIWFDAVKSGEGMLKMAWAKTGISIPLEVDYMEPSVENIKNEIEKLSSVFRVYNNAASFYLDNDLEPKKALEYAKLSVENEKRFWNIKTLSEAYAANGNYEKAIETAEESKRLAEEANYAPYVKSNEQNIEKWKKEMK
;
A
#
# COMPACT_ATOMS: atom_id res chain seq x y z
N MET A 1 42.39 49.49 62.23
CA MET A 1 43.03 48.74 61.13
C MET A 1 42.19 47.50 60.83
N ASN A 2 41.24 47.65 59.92
CA ASN A 2 40.34 46.55 59.53
C ASN A 2 40.91 45.87 58.30
N LYS A 3 41.23 44.58 58.44
CA LYS A 3 41.63 43.73 57.31
C LYS A 3 40.38 43.15 56.64
N ILE A 4 40.06 43.64 55.46
CA ILE A 4 39.02 43.06 54.57
C ILE A 4 39.58 41.79 53.90
N LYS A 5 39.02 40.63 54.27
CA LYS A 5 39.29 39.35 53.56
C LYS A 5 38.43 39.32 52.33
N MET A 6 39.04 39.42 51.14
CA MET A 6 38.41 39.16 49.85
C MET A 6 38.29 37.65 49.66
N ILE A 7 37.05 37.14 49.60
CA ILE A 7 36.75 35.76 49.25
C ILE A 7 36.55 35.73 47.71
N PHE A 8 37.49 35.09 47.01
CA PHE A 8 37.33 34.77 45.56
C PHE A 8 36.45 33.54 45.45
N ILE A 9 35.18 33.73 44.97
CA ILE A 9 34.33 32.64 44.57
C ILE A 9 34.66 32.36 43.10
N GLY A 10 35.42 31.29 42.87
CA GLY A 10 35.69 30.79 41.53
C GLY A 10 34.42 30.16 40.94
N LEU A 11 33.84 30.83 39.95
CA LEU A 11 32.74 30.31 39.16
C LEU A 11 33.27 29.25 38.18
N MET A 12 33.14 27.98 38.55
CA MET A 12 33.49 26.85 37.67
C MET A 12 32.39 26.74 36.61
N ALA A 13 32.60 27.36 35.45
CA ALA A 13 31.75 27.16 34.27
C ALA A 13 31.94 25.74 33.74
N SER A 14 31.01 24.84 34.03
CA SER A 14 30.95 23.52 33.44
C SER A 14 30.63 23.68 31.96
N PHE A 15 31.63 23.61 31.10
CA PHE A 15 31.46 23.47 29.68
C PHE A 15 30.94 22.04 29.41
N SER A 16 29.63 21.89 29.30
CA SER A 16 29.04 20.66 28.72
C SER A 16 29.39 20.63 27.24
N THR A 17 30.44 19.92 26.88
CA THR A 17 30.71 19.58 25.47
C THR A 17 29.58 18.70 25.01
N ILE A 18 28.72 19.22 24.16
CA ILE A 18 27.78 18.41 23.37
C ILE A 18 28.67 17.59 22.45
N LEU A 19 28.90 16.33 22.80
CA LEU A 19 29.48 15.34 21.91
C LEU A 19 28.48 15.12 20.77
N ASN A 20 28.68 15.83 19.67
CA ASN A 20 28.02 15.45 18.43
C ASN A 20 28.50 14.04 18.07
N ALA A 21 27.60 13.05 18.21
CA ALA A 21 27.86 11.71 17.69
C ALA A 21 28.16 11.85 16.19
N GLN A 22 29.33 11.38 15.76
CA GLN A 22 29.68 11.43 14.34
C GLN A 22 28.66 10.62 13.56
N ASP A 23 27.98 11.23 12.61
CA ASP A 23 27.14 10.55 11.61
C ASP A 23 28.04 9.76 10.65
N LEU A 24 28.34 8.53 11.00
CA LEU A 24 29.10 7.62 10.16
C LEU A 24 28.16 6.70 9.38
N PRO A 25 28.49 6.35 8.12
CA PRO A 25 27.72 5.40 7.35
C PRO A 25 27.62 4.06 8.06
N LEU A 26 26.40 3.57 8.27
CA LEU A 26 26.16 2.26 8.87
C LEU A 26 26.53 1.13 7.88
N PRO A 27 27.20 0.06 8.33
CA PRO A 27 27.52 -1.10 7.51
C PRO A 27 26.27 -1.80 6.91
N SER A 28 25.12 -1.58 7.52
CA SER A 28 23.81 -2.01 7.03
C SER A 28 22.92 -0.75 6.96
N PRO A 29 22.88 -0.07 5.81
CA PRO A 29 22.16 1.19 5.68
C PRO A 29 20.65 1.00 5.91
N LYS A 30 20.00 2.04 6.43
CA LYS A 30 18.55 2.12 6.52
C LYS A 30 17.94 2.22 5.12
N ALA A 31 16.81 1.57 4.92
CA ALA A 31 15.95 1.69 3.76
C ALA A 31 14.50 1.81 4.21
N GLU A 32 13.71 2.39 3.34
CA GLU A 32 12.26 2.48 3.49
C GLU A 32 11.60 2.14 2.16
N VAL A 33 10.50 1.42 2.20
CA VAL A 33 9.63 1.17 1.07
C VAL A 33 8.20 1.45 1.48
N ALA A 34 7.45 2.17 0.66
CA ALA A 34 6.05 2.48 0.89
C ALA A 34 5.23 2.11 -0.34
N GLN A 35 4.00 1.66 -0.12
CA GLN A 35 3.05 1.29 -1.15
C GLN A 35 1.63 1.56 -0.67
N THR A 36 0.82 2.19 -1.53
CA THR A 36 -0.62 2.25 -1.32
C THR A 36 -1.26 1.02 -1.95
N VAL A 37 -2.05 0.28 -1.17
CA VAL A 37 -2.87 -0.86 -1.62
C VAL A 37 -4.33 -0.49 -1.34
N GLY A 38 -5.16 -0.42 -2.38
CA GLY A 38 -6.50 0.16 -2.26
C GLY A 38 -6.43 1.60 -1.77
N LEU A 39 -6.96 1.87 -0.58
CA LEU A 39 -6.90 3.15 0.12
C LEU A 39 -5.97 3.12 1.35
N THR A 40 -5.20 2.05 1.51
CA THR A 40 -4.32 1.83 2.66
C THR A 40 -2.88 2.15 2.29
N ASP A 41 -2.25 3.06 3.03
CA ASP A 41 -0.82 3.32 2.93
C ASP A 41 -0.07 2.37 3.87
N ILE A 42 0.91 1.67 3.31
CA ILE A 42 1.74 0.70 4.00
C ILE A 42 3.19 1.13 3.84
N SER A 43 3.94 1.23 4.93
CA SER A 43 5.37 1.53 4.88
C SER A 43 6.17 0.50 5.66
N VAL A 44 7.38 0.19 5.20
CA VAL A 44 8.33 -0.70 5.87
C VAL A 44 9.67 0.00 5.97
N VAL A 45 10.13 0.18 7.21
CA VAL A 45 11.45 0.72 7.52
C VAL A 45 12.34 -0.42 8.00
N TYR A 46 13.49 -0.60 7.38
CA TYR A 46 14.39 -1.72 7.67
C TYR A 46 15.85 -1.38 7.41
N HIS A 47 16.77 -2.27 7.83
CA HIS A 47 18.20 -2.12 7.55
C HIS A 47 18.68 -3.24 6.66
N ARG A 48 19.56 -2.94 5.71
CA ARG A 48 19.98 -3.80 4.62
C ARG A 48 21.39 -4.38 4.82
N PRO A 49 21.55 -5.49 5.55
CA PRO A 49 22.84 -6.19 5.61
C PRO A 49 23.18 -6.81 4.25
N GLY A 50 24.47 -6.77 3.88
CA GLY A 50 25.01 -7.48 2.71
C GLY A 50 25.35 -8.92 3.01
N VAL A 51 25.37 -9.79 2.00
CA VAL A 51 25.85 -11.18 2.10
C VAL A 51 27.34 -11.20 2.42
N LYS A 52 28.13 -10.43 1.70
CA LYS A 52 29.59 -10.32 1.91
C LYS A 52 30.27 -11.70 2.01
N ASP A 53 30.00 -12.55 1.05
CA ASP A 53 30.52 -13.93 0.91
C ASP A 53 30.28 -14.85 2.13
N ARG A 54 29.28 -14.54 2.98
CA ARG A 54 28.92 -15.34 4.16
C ARG A 54 27.76 -16.29 3.86
N ALA A 55 27.75 -17.42 4.51
CA ALA A 55 26.55 -18.23 4.61
C ALA A 55 25.53 -17.53 5.53
N ILE A 56 24.34 -17.25 4.98
CA ILE A 56 23.35 -16.45 5.69
C ILE A 56 22.45 -17.34 6.56
N PHE A 57 21.51 -18.06 5.92
CA PHE A 57 20.55 -18.85 6.68
C PHE A 57 21.14 -20.19 7.13
N GLY A 58 21.07 -20.47 8.41
CA GLY A 58 21.68 -21.61 9.09
C GLY A 58 23.00 -21.29 9.79
N GLU A 59 23.64 -20.15 9.45
CA GLU A 59 24.87 -19.66 10.10
C GLU A 59 24.69 -18.26 10.67
N LEU A 60 24.84 -17.20 9.86
CA LEU A 60 24.69 -15.81 10.35
C LEU A 60 23.29 -15.57 10.95
N VAL A 61 22.27 -16.14 10.34
CA VAL A 61 20.89 -16.19 10.85
C VAL A 61 20.55 -17.66 11.08
N PRO A 62 20.68 -18.18 12.31
CA PRO A 62 20.47 -19.58 12.62
C PRO A 62 19.02 -20.00 12.39
N TYR A 63 18.81 -21.20 11.85
CA TYR A 63 17.47 -21.77 11.74
C TYR A 63 16.81 -21.97 13.11
N GLY A 64 15.51 -21.74 13.17
CA GLY A 64 14.71 -21.92 14.39
C GLY A 64 14.95 -20.86 15.46
N LYS A 65 15.69 -19.78 15.16
CA LYS A 65 15.91 -18.65 16.08
C LYS A 65 15.20 -17.41 15.60
N VAL A 66 14.70 -16.62 16.55
CA VAL A 66 14.06 -15.33 16.26
C VAL A 66 15.10 -14.38 15.66
N TRP A 67 14.73 -13.79 14.54
CA TRP A 67 15.52 -12.77 13.83
C TRP A 67 14.69 -11.51 13.64
N ARG A 68 15.31 -10.34 13.91
CA ARG A 68 14.70 -9.01 13.73
C ARG A 68 14.41 -8.62 12.28
N THR A 69 14.52 -9.56 11.35
CA THR A 69 14.24 -9.42 9.90
C THR A 69 15.02 -8.27 9.25
N GLY A 70 16.33 -8.24 9.49
CA GLY A 70 17.26 -7.21 9.04
C GLY A 70 18.47 -7.07 9.95
N ALA A 71 18.95 -5.85 10.10
CA ALA A 71 20.08 -5.49 10.95
C ALA A 71 19.76 -4.27 11.81
N ASN A 72 20.61 -3.95 12.79
CA ASN A 72 20.43 -2.82 13.69
C ASN A 72 19.08 -2.89 14.43
N LYS A 73 18.22 -1.86 14.28
CA LYS A 73 16.85 -1.86 14.78
C LYS A 73 16.00 -2.90 14.07
N ALA A 74 15.01 -3.46 14.74
CA ALA A 74 14.06 -4.38 14.15
C ALA A 74 13.34 -3.72 12.97
N THR A 75 13.03 -4.51 11.94
CA THR A 75 12.20 -4.05 10.81
C THR A 75 10.83 -3.65 11.32
N ALA A 76 10.37 -2.47 10.95
CA ALA A 76 9.06 -1.96 11.32
C ALA A 76 8.14 -1.86 10.09
N ILE A 77 6.90 -2.29 10.23
CA ILE A 77 5.83 -2.10 9.24
C ILE A 77 4.72 -1.24 9.85
N THR A 78 4.19 -0.33 9.06
CA THR A 78 3.10 0.57 9.48
C THR A 78 1.95 0.48 8.50
N PHE A 79 0.73 0.40 9.04
CA PHE A 79 -0.53 0.43 8.30
C PHE A 79 -1.36 1.61 8.80
N ASN A 80 -1.87 2.47 7.90
CA ASN A 80 -2.74 3.58 8.29
C ASN A 80 -4.22 3.18 8.44
N THR A 81 -4.60 2.00 7.96
CA THR A 81 -5.92 1.38 8.15
C THR A 81 -5.76 -0.11 8.44
N PRO A 82 -6.79 -0.82 8.94
CA PRO A 82 -6.72 -2.27 9.15
C PRO A 82 -6.42 -3.02 7.85
N VAL A 83 -5.63 -4.11 7.96
CA VAL A 83 -5.25 -4.98 6.84
C VAL A 83 -5.47 -6.44 7.20
N LYS A 84 -5.59 -7.32 6.20
CA LYS A 84 -5.35 -8.75 6.38
C LYS A 84 -3.92 -9.07 5.95
N PHE A 85 -3.10 -9.47 6.89
CA PHE A 85 -1.70 -9.85 6.68
C PHE A 85 -1.60 -11.37 6.76
N ALA A 86 -1.31 -12.03 5.64
CA ALA A 86 -1.43 -13.49 5.49
C ALA A 86 -2.81 -14.04 5.96
N GLY A 87 -3.89 -13.34 5.62
CA GLY A 87 -5.26 -13.70 5.98
C GLY A 87 -5.67 -13.37 7.43
N GLN A 88 -4.77 -12.88 8.28
CA GLN A 88 -5.06 -12.48 9.66
C GLN A 88 -5.30 -10.96 9.75
N VAL A 89 -6.36 -10.56 10.45
CA VAL A 89 -6.70 -9.15 10.61
C VAL A 89 -5.70 -8.46 11.56
N VAL A 90 -5.11 -7.38 11.07
CA VAL A 90 -4.19 -6.52 11.80
C VAL A 90 -4.77 -5.11 11.84
N ALA A 91 -4.86 -4.52 13.01
CA ALA A 91 -5.33 -3.13 13.17
C ALA A 91 -4.35 -2.13 12.54
N ALA A 92 -4.83 -0.91 12.28
CA ALA A 92 -3.95 0.21 11.95
C ALA A 92 -2.94 0.43 13.08
N GLY A 93 -1.68 0.70 12.72
CA GLY A 93 -0.60 0.86 13.69
C GLY A 93 0.77 0.54 13.11
N SER A 94 1.78 0.64 13.97
CA SER A 94 3.17 0.27 13.65
C SER A 94 3.56 -0.96 14.46
N TYR A 95 4.24 -1.89 13.82
CA TYR A 95 4.62 -3.18 14.39
C TYR A 95 6.04 -3.54 13.98
N SER A 96 6.80 -4.18 14.88
CA SER A 96 8.04 -4.83 14.49
C SER A 96 7.77 -6.16 13.79
N VAL A 97 8.52 -6.41 12.72
CA VAL A 97 8.50 -7.67 11.99
C VAL A 97 9.64 -8.56 12.51
N PHE A 98 9.30 -9.64 13.18
CA PHE A 98 10.24 -10.69 13.51
C PHE A 98 9.97 -11.94 12.68
N THR A 99 11.02 -12.68 12.38
CA THR A 99 10.90 -13.96 11.68
C THR A 99 11.70 -15.04 12.37
N VAL A 100 11.28 -16.30 12.19
CA VAL A 100 12.05 -17.48 12.55
C VAL A 100 12.32 -18.23 11.24
N PRO A 101 13.49 -18.06 10.62
CA PRO A 101 13.82 -18.78 9.41
C PRO A 101 13.91 -20.30 9.64
N GLY A 102 13.28 -21.05 8.76
CA GLY A 102 13.37 -22.49 8.66
C GLY A 102 13.91 -22.92 7.30
N LYS A 103 14.16 -24.23 7.11
CA LYS A 103 14.68 -24.79 5.85
C LYS A 103 13.65 -24.89 4.74
N LYS A 104 12.36 -24.87 5.06
CA LYS A 104 11.26 -25.01 4.11
C LYS A 104 10.27 -23.83 4.18
N GLU A 105 10.14 -23.24 5.34
CA GLU A 105 9.20 -22.16 5.63
C GLU A 105 9.77 -21.22 6.69
N TRP A 106 9.27 -20.00 6.76
CA TRP A 106 9.57 -19.05 7.83
C TRP A 106 8.31 -18.80 8.64
N LYS A 107 8.46 -18.78 9.98
CA LYS A 107 7.45 -18.17 10.83
C LYS A 107 7.66 -16.65 10.79
N VAL A 108 6.57 -15.89 10.62
CA VAL A 108 6.53 -14.43 10.63
C VAL A 108 5.68 -13.99 11.80
N MET A 109 6.13 -12.99 12.54
CA MET A 109 5.43 -12.41 13.67
C MET A 109 5.40 -10.89 13.53
N LEU A 110 4.23 -10.28 13.82
CA LEU A 110 4.13 -8.86 14.08
C LEU A 110 4.04 -8.65 15.60
N ASN A 111 4.90 -7.77 16.12
CA ASN A 111 5.03 -7.51 17.54
C ASN A 111 4.79 -6.03 17.84
N GLU A 112 4.09 -5.73 18.94
CA GLU A 112 3.76 -4.35 19.34
C GLU A 112 4.98 -3.53 19.74
N GLU A 113 6.08 -4.16 20.16
CA GLU A 113 7.29 -3.46 20.56
C GLU A 113 8.11 -3.01 19.35
N THR A 114 8.12 -1.71 19.05
CA THR A 114 8.72 -1.15 17.83
C THR A 114 10.14 -0.59 18.02
N GLU A 115 10.66 -0.52 19.25
CA GLU A 115 11.92 0.14 19.52
C GLU A 115 13.11 -0.83 19.73
N LEU A 116 12.92 -2.12 19.53
CA LEU A 116 13.92 -3.13 19.80
C LEU A 116 15.16 -3.03 18.91
N TRP A 117 16.33 -3.03 19.55
CA TRP A 117 17.62 -3.13 18.89
C TRP A 117 18.10 -4.58 18.92
N GLY A 118 17.77 -5.34 17.89
CA GLY A 118 18.07 -6.77 17.84
C GLY A 118 16.86 -7.65 18.13
N ALA A 119 17.11 -8.85 18.63
CA ALA A 119 16.09 -9.81 19.04
C ALA A 119 16.29 -10.31 20.48
N GLY A 120 17.20 -9.69 21.24
CA GLY A 120 17.52 -10.11 22.61
C GLY A 120 16.38 -9.89 23.60
N ASP A 121 15.67 -8.79 23.43
CA ASP A 121 14.55 -8.37 24.30
C ASP A 121 13.18 -8.69 23.66
N TYR A 122 13.16 -9.55 22.64
CA TYR A 122 11.92 -9.98 22.02
C TYR A 122 11.04 -10.76 22.99
N ASP A 123 9.80 -10.30 23.15
CA ASP A 123 8.78 -10.93 23.98
C ASP A 123 7.63 -11.44 23.10
N ALA A 124 7.48 -12.76 23.04
CA ALA A 124 6.43 -13.41 22.25
C ALA A 124 5.01 -13.09 22.73
N SER A 125 4.82 -12.68 24.00
CA SER A 125 3.51 -12.30 24.52
C SER A 125 2.95 -11.02 23.89
N LYS A 126 3.83 -10.21 23.26
CA LYS A 126 3.48 -8.99 22.52
C LYS A 126 3.22 -9.23 21.04
N ASN A 127 3.20 -10.49 20.58
CA ASN A 127 2.84 -10.79 19.19
C ASN A 127 1.34 -10.64 18.99
N ILE A 128 0.96 -9.86 17.98
CA ILE A 128 -0.45 -9.67 17.59
C ILE A 128 -0.90 -10.70 16.55
N VAL A 129 0.02 -11.12 15.68
CA VAL A 129 -0.20 -12.20 14.71
C VAL A 129 1.07 -13.05 14.54
N GLU A 130 0.86 -14.34 14.27
CA GLU A 130 1.90 -15.30 13.89
C GLU A 130 1.37 -16.19 12.77
N PHE A 131 2.19 -16.42 11.76
CA PHE A 131 1.88 -17.35 10.65
C PHE A 131 3.13 -17.89 10.03
N THR A 132 3.02 -18.92 9.18
CA THR A 132 4.12 -19.47 8.40
C THR A 132 3.91 -19.24 6.91
N VAL A 133 5.01 -18.98 6.21
CA VAL A 133 5.03 -18.84 4.75
C VAL A 133 6.16 -19.73 4.19
N PRO A 134 5.95 -20.37 3.03
CA PRO A 134 6.98 -21.17 2.39
C PRO A 134 8.13 -20.28 1.91
N ILE A 135 9.35 -20.84 1.87
CA ILE A 135 10.48 -20.17 1.23
C ILE A 135 10.38 -20.29 -0.29
N GLU A 136 10.92 -19.29 -0.96
CA GLU A 136 11.09 -19.23 -2.41
C GLU A 136 12.58 -19.21 -2.76
N LYS A 137 12.97 -19.90 -3.84
CA LYS A 137 14.29 -19.73 -4.44
C LYS A 137 14.26 -18.47 -5.29
N VAL A 138 15.13 -17.53 -4.98
CA VAL A 138 15.26 -16.27 -5.72
C VAL A 138 16.66 -16.14 -6.32
N PRO A 139 16.86 -15.28 -7.32
CA PRO A 139 18.19 -14.86 -7.77
C PRO A 139 19.02 -14.34 -6.59
N HIS A 140 20.35 -14.47 -6.69
CA HIS A 140 21.23 -13.97 -5.63
C HIS A 140 20.97 -12.49 -5.36
N THR A 141 20.58 -12.17 -4.14
CA THR A 141 20.29 -10.83 -3.65
C THR A 141 21.33 -10.45 -2.61
N GLU A 142 22.30 -9.63 -2.98
CA GLU A 142 23.47 -9.29 -2.14
C GLU A 142 23.05 -8.52 -0.87
N SER A 143 22.20 -7.51 -1.00
CA SER A 143 21.70 -6.76 0.15
C SER A 143 20.29 -7.21 0.50
N PHE A 144 19.99 -7.49 1.75
CA PHE A 144 18.64 -7.80 2.21
C PHE A 144 17.63 -6.79 1.64
N LEU A 145 16.59 -7.28 0.99
CA LEU A 145 15.63 -6.49 0.24
C LEU A 145 14.21 -6.80 0.68
N ILE A 146 13.43 -5.75 0.90
CA ILE A 146 11.96 -5.80 1.10
C ILE A 146 11.32 -4.94 0.01
N TRP A 147 10.27 -5.45 -0.64
CA TRP A 147 9.52 -4.71 -1.66
C TRP A 147 8.08 -5.19 -1.74
N PHE A 148 7.24 -4.40 -2.40
CA PHE A 148 5.87 -4.78 -2.73
C PHE A 148 5.79 -5.27 -4.17
N ASP A 149 4.92 -6.25 -4.43
CA ASP A 149 4.71 -6.85 -5.75
C ASP A 149 3.24 -7.23 -5.93
N ALA A 150 2.83 -7.48 -7.18
CA ALA A 150 1.48 -7.90 -7.54
C ALA A 150 0.36 -7.02 -6.96
N VAL A 151 0.61 -5.70 -6.87
CA VAL A 151 -0.36 -4.75 -6.31
C VAL A 151 -1.53 -4.58 -7.26
N LYS A 152 -2.72 -4.81 -6.76
CA LYS A 152 -4.01 -4.59 -7.39
C LYS A 152 -4.88 -3.68 -6.49
N SER A 153 -6.16 -3.53 -6.84
CA SER A 153 -7.08 -2.63 -6.13
C SER A 153 -7.08 -2.79 -4.60
N GLY A 154 -7.21 -4.00 -4.10
CA GLY A 154 -7.24 -4.26 -2.64
C GLY A 154 -6.27 -5.35 -2.19
N GLU A 155 -5.37 -5.79 -3.06
CA GLU A 155 -4.44 -6.89 -2.82
C GLU A 155 -3.01 -6.50 -3.15
N GLY A 156 -2.05 -7.15 -2.51
CA GLY A 156 -0.63 -7.02 -2.80
C GLY A 156 0.18 -8.12 -2.13
N MET A 157 1.45 -8.14 -2.41
CA MET A 157 2.40 -9.05 -1.78
C MET A 157 3.55 -8.24 -1.17
N LEU A 158 3.82 -8.45 0.11
CA LEU A 158 5.09 -8.02 0.71
C LEU A 158 6.11 -9.11 0.51
N LYS A 159 7.18 -8.81 -0.20
CA LYS A 159 8.27 -9.75 -0.50
C LYS A 159 9.54 -9.40 0.23
N MET A 160 10.29 -10.43 0.60
CA MET A 160 11.60 -10.29 1.22
C MET A 160 12.57 -11.25 0.53
N ALA A 161 13.82 -10.81 0.31
CA ALA A 161 14.87 -11.64 -0.26
C ALA A 161 16.24 -11.33 0.33
N TRP A 162 17.04 -12.37 0.56
CA TRP A 162 18.45 -12.25 0.90
C TRP A 162 19.22 -13.50 0.47
N ALA A 163 20.42 -13.32 -0.05
CA ALA A 163 21.18 -14.39 -0.72
C ALA A 163 20.33 -15.06 -1.82
N LYS A 164 19.97 -16.33 -1.68
CA LYS A 164 19.15 -17.08 -2.66
C LYS A 164 17.81 -17.53 -2.07
N THR A 165 17.38 -16.91 -0.97
CA THR A 165 16.15 -17.27 -0.26
C THR A 165 15.25 -16.05 -0.15
N GLY A 166 13.98 -16.22 -0.46
CA GLY A 166 12.93 -15.21 -0.30
C GLY A 166 11.67 -15.81 0.33
N ILE A 167 10.77 -14.92 0.71
CA ILE A 167 9.39 -15.22 1.11
C ILE A 167 8.45 -14.19 0.51
N SER A 168 7.19 -14.57 0.33
CA SER A 168 6.10 -13.69 -0.11
C SER A 168 4.95 -13.77 0.90
N ILE A 169 4.46 -12.63 1.33
CA ILE A 169 3.40 -12.50 2.33
C ILE A 169 2.22 -11.79 1.67
N PRO A 170 1.05 -12.42 1.54
CA PRO A 170 -0.13 -11.78 0.97
C PRO A 170 -0.67 -10.69 1.89
N LEU A 171 -1.09 -9.59 1.27
CA LEU A 171 -1.74 -8.43 1.87
C LEU A 171 -3.10 -8.23 1.20
N GLU A 172 -4.12 -8.04 2.01
CA GLU A 172 -5.45 -7.64 1.55
C GLU A 172 -5.96 -6.46 2.37
N VAL A 173 -6.64 -5.54 1.73
CA VAL A 173 -7.27 -4.39 2.37
C VAL A 173 -8.71 -4.26 1.91
N ASP A 174 -9.58 -3.85 2.81
CA ASP A 174 -10.92 -3.44 2.43
C ASP A 174 -10.85 -2.00 1.92
N TYR A 175 -11.11 -1.83 0.63
CA TYR A 175 -11.19 -0.51 0.00
C TYR A 175 -12.60 -0.19 -0.49
N MET A 176 -13.50 -1.18 -0.52
CA MET A 176 -14.81 -1.07 -1.14
C MET A 176 -15.71 -0.13 -0.34
N GLU A 177 -15.95 -0.45 0.93
CA GLU A 177 -16.80 0.35 1.81
C GLU A 177 -16.24 1.77 2.02
N PRO A 178 -14.93 1.96 2.31
CA PRO A 178 -14.32 3.29 2.36
C PRO A 178 -14.44 4.08 1.05
N SER A 179 -14.34 3.44 -0.11
CA SER A 179 -14.51 4.12 -1.40
C SER A 179 -15.94 4.62 -1.62
N VAL A 180 -16.93 3.80 -1.28
CA VAL A 180 -18.35 4.20 -1.35
C VAL A 180 -18.64 5.36 -0.42
N GLU A 181 -18.08 5.37 0.78
CA GLU A 181 -18.24 6.47 1.74
C GLU A 181 -17.57 7.76 1.25
N ASN A 182 -16.36 7.67 0.69
CA ASN A 182 -15.68 8.82 0.08
C ASN A 182 -16.50 9.41 -1.08
N ILE A 183 -17.11 8.57 -1.92
CA ILE A 183 -18.00 9.01 -3.00
C ILE A 183 -19.17 9.83 -2.44
N LYS A 184 -19.86 9.33 -1.41
CA LYS A 184 -20.98 10.03 -0.78
C LYS A 184 -20.55 11.38 -0.22
N ASN A 185 -19.44 11.40 0.51
CA ASN A 185 -18.89 12.63 1.11
C ASN A 185 -18.50 13.68 0.06
N GLU A 186 -17.96 13.27 -1.09
CA GLU A 186 -17.60 14.21 -2.17
C GLU A 186 -18.82 14.72 -2.92
N ILE A 187 -19.87 13.90 -3.10
CA ILE A 187 -21.15 14.34 -3.68
C ILE A 187 -21.80 15.43 -2.80
N GLU A 188 -21.74 15.29 -1.48
CA GLU A 188 -22.29 16.26 -0.54
C GLU A 188 -21.55 17.62 -0.54
N LYS A 189 -20.26 17.64 -0.87
CA LYS A 189 -19.43 18.87 -0.87
C LYS A 189 -19.61 19.79 -2.07
N LEU A 190 -20.37 19.40 -3.09
CA LEU A 190 -20.81 20.25 -4.23
C LEU A 190 -19.72 21.05 -4.98
N SER A 191 -18.54 20.52 -5.22
CA SER A 191 -17.60 21.13 -6.17
C SER A 191 -17.23 20.18 -7.30
N SER A 192 -17.46 20.56 -8.56
CA SER A 192 -17.25 19.74 -9.76
C SER A 192 -18.11 18.47 -9.82
N VAL A 193 -19.36 18.60 -9.46
CA VAL A 193 -20.35 17.53 -9.27
C VAL A 193 -20.36 16.48 -10.41
N PHE A 194 -20.24 16.90 -11.66
CA PHE A 194 -20.29 15.98 -12.81
C PHE A 194 -19.13 14.96 -12.84
N ARG A 195 -17.93 15.34 -12.40
CA ARG A 195 -16.78 14.43 -12.31
C ARG A 195 -16.94 13.44 -11.18
N VAL A 196 -17.43 13.91 -10.03
CA VAL A 196 -17.68 13.05 -8.86
C VAL A 196 -18.73 11.99 -9.23
N TYR A 197 -19.83 12.40 -9.86
CA TYR A 197 -20.85 11.46 -10.34
C TYR A 197 -20.30 10.47 -11.39
N ASN A 198 -19.47 10.91 -12.33
CA ASN A 198 -18.85 10.01 -13.29
C ASN A 198 -17.94 8.99 -12.61
N ASN A 199 -17.07 9.44 -11.70
CA ASN A 199 -16.17 8.54 -10.98
C ASN A 199 -16.94 7.54 -10.12
N ALA A 200 -18.03 7.99 -9.49
CA ALA A 200 -18.95 7.09 -8.78
C ALA A 200 -19.54 6.04 -9.71
N ALA A 201 -20.11 6.45 -10.84
CA ALA A 201 -20.68 5.53 -11.82
C ALA A 201 -19.64 4.50 -12.30
N SER A 202 -18.45 4.95 -12.69
CA SER A 202 -17.35 4.07 -13.11
C SER A 202 -16.97 3.08 -12.00
N PHE A 203 -16.80 3.55 -10.75
CA PHE A 203 -16.47 2.69 -9.63
C PHE A 203 -17.51 1.58 -9.42
N TYR A 204 -18.79 1.92 -9.49
CA TYR A 204 -19.88 0.94 -9.36
C TYR A 204 -19.89 -0.06 -10.51
N LEU A 205 -19.60 0.35 -11.76
CA LEU A 205 -19.50 -0.52 -12.92
C LEU A 205 -18.28 -1.45 -12.86
N ASP A 206 -17.12 -0.90 -12.53
CA ASP A 206 -15.85 -1.65 -12.51
C ASP A 206 -15.82 -2.73 -11.41
N ASN A 207 -16.66 -2.59 -10.39
CA ASN A 207 -16.76 -3.52 -9.26
C ASN A 207 -18.06 -4.32 -9.23
N ASP A 208 -18.86 -4.32 -10.32
CA ASP A 208 -20.14 -5.01 -10.44
C ASP A 208 -21.12 -4.69 -9.29
N LEU A 209 -21.06 -3.47 -8.77
CA LEU A 209 -21.97 -3.00 -7.73
C LEU A 209 -23.27 -2.51 -8.35
N GLU A 210 -24.32 -2.40 -7.56
CA GLU A 210 -25.67 -1.87 -7.84
C GLU A 210 -25.85 -1.20 -9.23
N PRO A 211 -26.16 -1.92 -10.36
CA PRO A 211 -26.19 -1.34 -11.71
C PRO A 211 -27.16 -0.16 -11.85
N LYS A 212 -28.25 -0.16 -11.09
CA LYS A 212 -29.23 0.94 -11.08
C LYS A 212 -28.62 2.22 -10.54
N LYS A 213 -27.78 2.13 -9.52
CA LYS A 213 -27.12 3.28 -8.91
C LYS A 213 -25.98 3.80 -9.78
N ALA A 214 -25.25 2.91 -10.45
CA ALA A 214 -24.31 3.30 -11.50
C ALA A 214 -24.99 4.14 -12.58
N LEU A 215 -26.17 3.70 -13.05
CA LEU A 215 -26.95 4.42 -14.04
C LEU A 215 -27.48 5.79 -13.55
N GLU A 216 -27.90 5.85 -12.29
CA GLU A 216 -28.30 7.12 -11.65
C GLU A 216 -27.16 8.12 -11.65
N TYR A 217 -26.00 7.74 -11.16
CA TYR A 217 -24.82 8.61 -11.12
C TYR A 217 -24.33 9.00 -12.51
N ALA A 218 -24.32 8.08 -13.47
CA ALA A 218 -23.92 8.38 -14.85
C ALA A 218 -24.87 9.41 -15.50
N LYS A 219 -26.20 9.33 -15.26
CA LYS A 219 -27.16 10.33 -15.70
C LYS A 219 -26.91 11.69 -15.08
N LEU A 220 -26.76 11.74 -13.74
CA LEU A 220 -26.46 12.98 -13.03
C LEU A 220 -25.17 13.64 -13.52
N SER A 221 -24.15 12.84 -13.87
CA SER A 221 -22.92 13.36 -14.47
C SER A 221 -23.19 14.07 -15.81
N VAL A 222 -23.90 13.42 -16.72
CA VAL A 222 -24.18 13.94 -18.05
C VAL A 222 -25.16 15.13 -18.01
N GLU A 223 -26.13 15.12 -17.10
CA GLU A 223 -27.07 16.23 -16.87
C GLU A 223 -26.36 17.50 -16.39
N ASN A 224 -25.34 17.37 -15.55
CA ASN A 224 -24.56 18.52 -15.05
C ASN A 224 -23.59 19.04 -16.10
N GLU A 225 -22.90 18.19 -16.83
CA GLU A 225 -22.00 18.57 -17.91
C GLU A 225 -21.79 17.42 -18.88
N LYS A 226 -22.02 17.64 -20.18
CA LYS A 226 -21.79 16.65 -21.23
C LYS A 226 -20.34 16.64 -21.69
N ARG A 227 -19.70 15.45 -21.62
CA ARG A 227 -18.37 15.17 -22.13
C ARG A 227 -18.37 13.79 -22.79
N PHE A 228 -17.59 13.55 -23.84
CA PHE A 228 -17.52 12.25 -24.48
C PHE A 228 -17.21 11.11 -23.48
N TRP A 229 -16.37 11.34 -22.50
CA TRP A 229 -15.98 10.31 -21.54
C TRP A 229 -17.07 9.97 -20.52
N ASN A 230 -17.90 10.92 -20.04
CA ASN A 230 -19.00 10.58 -19.12
C ASN A 230 -20.23 10.05 -19.85
N ILE A 231 -20.42 10.41 -21.11
CA ILE A 231 -21.44 9.82 -21.99
C ILE A 231 -21.07 8.34 -22.25
N LYS A 232 -19.78 8.02 -22.44
CA LYS A 232 -19.32 6.62 -22.51
C LYS A 232 -19.69 5.85 -21.24
N THR A 233 -19.38 6.39 -20.04
CA THR A 233 -19.77 5.78 -18.77
C THR A 233 -21.28 5.56 -18.68
N LEU A 234 -22.09 6.53 -19.15
CA LEU A 234 -23.55 6.38 -19.20
C LEU A 234 -23.98 5.24 -20.13
N SER A 235 -23.32 5.08 -21.28
CA SER A 235 -23.61 3.96 -22.19
C SER A 235 -23.32 2.60 -21.54
N GLU A 236 -22.21 2.49 -20.82
CA GLU A 236 -21.85 1.27 -20.08
C GLU A 236 -22.84 0.99 -18.94
N ALA A 237 -23.32 2.04 -18.26
CA ALA A 237 -24.33 1.90 -17.22
C ALA A 237 -25.69 1.45 -17.77
N TYR A 238 -26.09 1.89 -18.96
CA TYR A 238 -27.27 1.36 -19.63
C TYR A 238 -27.11 -0.13 -19.96
N ALA A 239 -25.96 -0.53 -20.48
CA ALA A 239 -25.67 -1.92 -20.80
C ALA A 239 -25.67 -2.81 -19.55
N ALA A 240 -25.08 -2.37 -18.44
CA ALA A 240 -25.10 -3.09 -17.16
C ALA A 240 -26.52 -3.30 -16.60
N ASN A 241 -27.48 -2.46 -17.02
CA ASN A 241 -28.90 -2.61 -16.70
C ASN A 241 -29.69 -3.37 -17.79
N GLY A 242 -29.02 -4.00 -18.76
CA GLY A 242 -29.65 -4.77 -19.86
C GLY A 242 -30.33 -3.92 -20.94
N ASN A 243 -30.19 -2.59 -20.90
CA ASN A 243 -30.77 -1.70 -21.89
C ASN A 243 -29.79 -1.44 -23.04
N TYR A 244 -29.55 -2.45 -23.84
CA TYR A 244 -28.57 -2.41 -24.93
C TYR A 244 -28.91 -1.41 -26.03
N GLU A 245 -30.19 -1.15 -26.28
CA GLU A 245 -30.64 -0.18 -27.29
C GLU A 245 -30.14 1.24 -26.89
N LYS A 246 -30.44 1.67 -25.65
CA LYS A 246 -29.95 2.95 -25.14
C LYS A 246 -28.43 3.00 -24.97
N ALA A 247 -27.81 1.87 -24.62
CA ALA A 247 -26.37 1.77 -24.51
C ALA A 247 -25.69 2.08 -25.86
N ILE A 248 -26.20 1.50 -26.95
CA ILE A 248 -25.68 1.71 -28.31
C ILE A 248 -25.87 3.17 -28.73
N GLU A 249 -27.09 3.70 -28.59
CA GLU A 249 -27.41 5.10 -28.93
C GLU A 249 -26.47 6.07 -28.21
N THR A 250 -26.30 5.87 -26.90
CA THR A 250 -25.44 6.72 -26.05
C THR A 250 -23.95 6.58 -26.41
N ALA A 251 -23.51 5.37 -26.77
CA ALA A 251 -22.13 5.14 -27.21
C ALA A 251 -21.83 5.80 -28.57
N GLU A 252 -22.79 5.83 -29.49
CA GLU A 252 -22.64 6.55 -30.76
C GLU A 252 -22.52 8.06 -30.54
N GLU A 253 -23.26 8.65 -29.58
CA GLU A 253 -23.09 10.06 -29.19
C GLU A 253 -21.69 10.30 -28.59
N SER A 254 -21.24 9.44 -27.68
CA SER A 254 -19.89 9.51 -27.10
C SER A 254 -18.80 9.42 -28.16
N LYS A 255 -18.94 8.48 -29.11
CA LYS A 255 -18.02 8.30 -30.22
C LYS A 255 -17.91 9.54 -31.07
N ARG A 256 -19.03 10.11 -31.52
CA ARG A 256 -19.06 11.34 -32.33
C ARG A 256 -18.34 12.49 -31.61
N LEU A 257 -18.61 12.72 -30.32
CA LEU A 257 -17.93 13.77 -29.57
C LEU A 257 -16.44 13.50 -29.35
N ALA A 258 -16.02 12.25 -29.25
CA ALA A 258 -14.63 11.87 -29.19
C ALA A 258 -13.89 12.09 -30.52
N GLU A 259 -14.58 11.85 -31.65
CA GLU A 259 -14.08 12.19 -32.99
C GLU A 259 -13.87 13.69 -33.17
N GLU A 260 -14.87 14.50 -32.78
CA GLU A 260 -14.77 15.98 -32.78
C GLU A 260 -13.63 16.52 -31.91
N ALA A 261 -13.36 15.83 -30.78
CA ALA A 261 -12.26 16.15 -29.89
C ALA A 261 -10.90 15.55 -30.34
N ASN A 262 -10.84 14.82 -31.45
CA ASN A 262 -9.68 14.07 -31.94
C ASN A 262 -9.10 13.07 -30.91
N TYR A 263 -9.96 12.39 -30.15
CA TYR A 263 -9.55 11.47 -29.10
C TYR A 263 -9.78 10.00 -29.48
N ALA A 264 -8.91 9.49 -30.34
CA ALA A 264 -9.00 8.13 -30.93
C ALA A 264 -9.20 6.97 -29.94
N PRO A 265 -8.62 6.95 -28.71
CA PRO A 265 -8.87 5.85 -27.77
C PRO A 265 -10.34 5.66 -27.39
N TYR A 266 -11.10 6.77 -27.23
CA TYR A 266 -12.52 6.69 -26.89
C TYR A 266 -13.37 6.30 -28.11
N VAL A 267 -13.01 6.74 -29.32
CA VAL A 267 -13.64 6.30 -30.56
C VAL A 267 -13.61 4.77 -30.66
N LYS A 268 -12.40 4.19 -30.56
CA LYS A 268 -12.18 2.74 -30.60
C LYS A 268 -12.93 1.99 -29.50
N SER A 269 -12.90 2.52 -28.27
CA SER A 269 -13.59 1.89 -27.14
C SER A 269 -15.10 1.85 -27.32
N ASN A 270 -15.71 2.93 -27.84
CA ASN A 270 -17.14 2.97 -28.13
C ASN A 270 -17.51 2.00 -29.26
N GLU A 271 -16.71 1.91 -30.32
CA GLU A 271 -16.93 0.94 -31.39
C GLU A 271 -16.97 -0.51 -30.88
N GLN A 272 -16.01 -0.87 -30.02
CA GLN A 272 -15.95 -2.19 -29.41
C GLN A 272 -17.19 -2.48 -28.54
N ASN A 273 -17.62 -1.50 -27.75
CA ASN A 273 -18.81 -1.61 -26.91
C ASN A 273 -20.07 -1.79 -27.76
N ILE A 274 -20.23 -0.98 -28.79
CA ILE A 274 -21.38 -1.06 -29.74
C ILE A 274 -21.43 -2.43 -30.39
N GLU A 275 -20.32 -2.95 -30.90
CA GLU A 275 -20.26 -4.28 -31.49
C GLU A 275 -20.63 -5.39 -30.51
N LYS A 276 -20.14 -5.31 -29.27
CA LYS A 276 -20.47 -6.24 -28.19
C LYS A 276 -21.98 -6.25 -27.94
N TRP A 277 -22.56 -5.09 -27.69
CA TRP A 277 -23.99 -4.98 -27.31
C TRP A 277 -24.95 -5.34 -28.46
N LYS A 278 -24.58 -5.08 -29.70
CA LYS A 278 -25.33 -5.57 -30.86
C LYS A 278 -25.42 -7.11 -30.94
N LYS A 279 -24.45 -7.82 -30.33
CA LYS A 279 -24.51 -9.30 -30.26
C LYS A 279 -25.39 -9.76 -29.09
N GLU A 280 -25.40 -9.03 -27.98
CA GLU A 280 -26.25 -9.35 -26.83
C GLU A 280 -27.75 -9.11 -27.08
N MET A 281 -28.10 -8.31 -28.08
CA MET A 281 -29.50 -8.06 -28.50
C MET A 281 -30.08 -9.15 -29.39
N LYS A 282 -29.26 -10.09 -29.90
CA LYS A 282 -29.69 -11.20 -30.75
C LYS A 282 -30.03 -12.44 -29.93
#